data_53a99fd4463f679862d02258c31031a1
#
_entry.id   53a99fd4463f679862d02258c31031a1
#
_cell.length_a   1.000
_cell.length_b   1.000
_cell.length_c   1.000
_cell.angle_alpha   90.00
_cell.angle_beta   90.00
_cell.angle_gamma   90.00
#
_symmetry.space_group_name_H-M   'P 1'
#
loop_
_entity.id
_entity.type
_entity.pdbx_description
1 polymer ?
#
loop_
_entity_poly.entity_id
_entity_poly.type
_entity_poly.pdbx_seq_one_letter_code
_entity_poly.pdbx_strand_id
1 'polypeptide(L)' 'MALISATTTWQNVTLTHNEVWMGRKGTVNFHSGSVPDDEDGVAVDTGDSIRFSAGLTVYYKTDHGSGNHAFARIHV' A
#
# COMPACT_ATOMS: atom_id res chain seq x y z
N MET A 1 12.92 -9.20 -2.01
CA MET A 1 11.74 -8.34 -2.05
C MET A 1 10.50 -9.21 -1.93
N ALA A 2 9.64 -8.89 -0.99
CA ALA A 2 8.44 -9.66 -0.74
C ALA A 2 7.22 -8.94 -1.32
N LEU A 3 6.29 -9.70 -1.89
CA LEU A 3 5.00 -9.18 -2.28
C LEU A 3 4.05 -9.24 -1.08
N ILE A 4 3.28 -8.17 -0.91
CA ILE A 4 2.27 -8.08 0.13
C ILE A 4 0.91 -8.03 -0.55
N SER A 5 0.06 -9.00 -0.21
CA SER A 5 -1.29 -9.06 -0.76
C SER A 5 -2.20 -8.08 -0.04
N ALA A 6 -3.00 -7.35 -0.81
CA ALA A 6 -3.99 -6.44 -0.27
C ALA A 6 -5.36 -7.11 -0.23
N THR A 7 -6.13 -6.79 0.79
CA THR A 7 -7.51 -7.24 0.94
C THR A 7 -8.44 -6.04 0.86
N THR A 8 -9.75 -6.26 0.95
CA THR A 8 -10.75 -5.19 0.92
C THR A 8 -10.88 -4.46 2.26
N THR A 9 -10.14 -4.88 3.27
CA THR A 9 -10.10 -4.24 4.58
C THR A 9 -8.78 -3.50 4.74
N TRP A 10 -8.81 -2.29 5.28
CA TRP A 10 -7.59 -1.54 5.58
C TRP A 10 -6.68 -2.34 6.50
N GLN A 11 -5.44 -2.51 6.08
CA GLN A 11 -4.35 -3.07 6.88
C GLN A 11 -3.29 -1.99 7.01
N ASN A 12 -2.41 -2.12 7.99
CA ASN A 12 -1.40 -1.09 8.21
C ASN A 12 -0.08 -1.68 8.64
N VAL A 13 0.96 -0.87 8.45
CA VAL A 13 2.30 -1.15 8.94
C VAL A 13 2.99 0.17 9.25
N THR A 14 3.73 0.21 10.35
CA THR A 14 4.55 1.36 10.70
C THR A 14 5.96 1.14 10.18
N LEU A 15 6.46 2.10 9.39
CA LEU A 15 7.73 1.96 8.72
C LEU A 15 8.87 2.29 9.66
N THR A 16 9.92 1.48 9.62
CA THR A 16 11.18 1.72 10.34
C THR A 16 12.28 2.25 9.43
N HIS A 17 12.05 2.26 8.12
CA HIS A 17 12.97 2.75 7.10
C HIS A 17 12.19 3.56 6.07
N ASN A 18 12.89 4.42 5.33
CA ASN A 18 12.31 5.01 4.13
C ASN A 18 12.07 3.90 3.11
N GLU A 19 10.90 3.90 2.50
CA GLU A 19 10.51 2.84 1.58
C GLU A 19 9.84 3.41 0.34
N VAL A 20 9.97 2.66 -0.76
CA VAL A 20 9.18 2.84 -1.97
C VAL A 20 8.23 1.66 -2.06
N TRP A 21 6.96 1.93 -2.21
CA TRP A 21 5.93 0.90 -2.38
C TRP A 21 5.48 0.93 -3.84
N MET A 22 5.64 -0.19 -4.51
CA MET A 22 5.37 -0.31 -5.94
C MET A 22 4.23 -1.30 -6.19
N GLY A 23 3.24 -0.90 -6.98
CA GLY A 23 2.19 -1.79 -7.43
C GLY A 23 2.75 -2.89 -8.32
N ARG A 24 2.43 -4.13 -8.00
CA ARG A 24 2.91 -5.30 -8.74
C ARG A 24 1.79 -6.08 -9.39
N LYS A 25 0.61 -6.09 -8.80
CA LYS A 25 -0.57 -6.78 -9.33
C LYS A 25 -1.80 -5.96 -9.02
N GLY A 26 -2.59 -5.63 -10.03
CA GLY A 26 -3.82 -4.88 -9.88
C GLY A 26 -3.61 -3.48 -9.30
N THR A 27 -4.64 -2.96 -8.66
CA THR A 27 -4.63 -1.64 -8.04
C THR A 27 -4.71 -1.77 -6.53
N VAL A 28 -3.84 -1.06 -5.83
CA VAL A 28 -3.83 -1.02 -4.37
C VAL A 28 -3.92 0.43 -3.92
N ASN A 29 -4.77 0.71 -2.93
CA ASN A 29 -4.92 2.04 -2.37
C ASN A 29 -4.03 2.19 -1.14
N PHE A 30 -3.31 3.30 -1.06
CA PHE A 30 -2.44 3.62 0.07
C PHE A 30 -2.87 4.91 0.74
N HIS A 31 -2.77 4.95 2.05
CA HIS A 31 -3.02 6.15 2.86
C HIS A 31 -2.05 6.17 4.04
N SER A 32 -1.53 7.33 4.39
CA SER A 32 -0.60 7.45 5.51
C SER A 32 -1.10 8.46 6.53
N GLY A 33 -0.71 8.25 7.79
CA GLY A 33 -1.07 9.13 8.89
C GLY A 33 -2.24 8.59 9.70
N SER A 34 -3.38 9.30 9.66
CA SER A 34 -4.55 8.93 10.43
C SER A 34 -5.26 7.70 9.86
N VAL A 35 -6.12 7.09 10.67
CA VAL A 35 -6.96 5.96 10.23
C VAL A 35 -7.86 6.44 9.08
N PRO A 36 -7.81 5.78 7.92
CA PRO A 36 -8.55 6.23 6.76
C PRO A 36 -10.01 5.80 6.78
N ASP A 37 -10.84 6.60 6.11
CA ASP A 37 -12.19 6.20 5.74
C ASP A 37 -12.14 5.36 4.46
N ASP A 38 -13.27 4.73 4.09
CA ASP A 38 -13.32 3.85 2.92
C ASP A 38 -12.96 4.55 1.61
N GLU A 39 -13.19 5.85 1.52
CA GLU A 39 -12.94 6.63 0.32
C GLU A 39 -11.55 7.27 0.28
N ASP A 40 -10.78 7.14 1.37
CA ASP A 40 -9.44 7.69 1.43
C ASP A 40 -8.47 6.82 0.65
N GLY A 41 -7.35 7.42 0.33
CA GLY A 41 -6.24 6.69 -0.27
C GLY A 41 -5.95 7.12 -1.69
N VAL A 42 -4.74 6.81 -2.11
CA VAL A 42 -4.24 7.05 -3.46
C VAL A 42 -4.11 5.71 -4.15
N ALA A 43 -4.78 5.57 -5.29
CA ALA A 43 -4.71 4.33 -6.07
C ALA A 43 -3.36 4.23 -6.78
N VAL A 44 -2.69 3.09 -6.61
CA VAL A 44 -1.41 2.81 -7.24
C VAL A 44 -1.58 1.57 -8.11
N ASP A 45 -1.42 1.76 -9.41
CA ASP A 45 -1.54 0.69 -10.39
C ASP A 45 -0.22 -0.07 -10.54
N THR A 46 -0.29 -1.21 -11.24
CA THR A 46 0.90 -1.99 -11.56
C THR A 46 1.94 -1.13 -12.27
N GLY A 47 3.15 -1.09 -11.73
CA GLY A 47 4.26 -0.32 -12.28
C GLY A 47 4.40 1.07 -11.68
N ASP A 48 3.38 1.59 -11.02
CA ASP A 48 3.45 2.88 -10.33
C ASP A 48 4.02 2.68 -8.92
N SER A 49 4.58 3.74 -8.38
CA SER A 49 5.18 3.69 -7.05
C SER A 49 4.93 4.97 -6.27
N ILE A 50 5.06 4.85 -4.95
CA ILE A 50 4.94 5.98 -4.04
C ILE A 50 5.99 5.82 -2.93
N ARG A 51 6.56 6.95 -2.48
CA ARG A 51 7.56 6.96 -1.42
C ARG A 51 6.92 7.27 -0.07
N PHE A 52 7.38 6.56 0.95
CA PHE A 52 7.00 6.84 2.34
C PHE A 52 8.24 6.97 3.20
N SER A 53 8.20 7.89 4.16
CA SER A 53 9.29 8.11 5.10
C SER A 53 9.20 7.19 6.32
N ALA A 54 10.35 6.90 6.90
CA ALA A 54 10.40 6.16 8.16
C ALA A 54 9.54 6.85 9.23
N GLY A 55 8.89 6.06 10.06
CA GLY A 55 8.03 6.55 11.14
C GLY A 55 6.56 6.71 10.76
N LEU A 56 6.23 6.69 9.47
CA LEU A 56 4.84 6.76 9.04
C LEU A 56 4.14 5.42 9.26
N THR A 57 2.86 5.48 9.64
CA THR A 57 1.98 4.33 9.57
C THR A 57 1.24 4.40 8.24
N VAL A 58 1.43 3.41 7.40
CA VAL A 58 0.84 3.36 6.07
C VAL A 58 -0.25 2.31 6.04
N TYR A 59 -1.42 2.71 5.58
CA TYR A 59 -2.59 1.83 5.42
C TYR A 59 -2.72 1.42 3.96
N TYR A 60 -3.15 0.20 3.73
CA TYR A 60 -3.33 -0.31 2.36
C TYR A 60 -4.55 -1.21 2.28
N LYS A 61 -5.23 -1.13 1.14
CA LYS A 61 -6.33 -2.03 0.78
C LYS A 61 -6.52 -2.04 -0.73
N THR A 62 -7.37 -2.94 -1.20
CA THR A 62 -7.87 -2.91 -2.57
C THR A 62 -9.38 -2.85 -2.56
N ASP A 63 -9.97 -2.23 -3.60
CA ASP A 63 -11.43 -2.17 -3.76
C ASP A 63 -11.98 -3.41 -4.49
N HIS A 64 -11.10 -4.32 -4.89
CA HIS A 64 -11.47 -5.52 -5.65
C HIS A 64 -11.39 -6.75 -4.76
N GLY A 65 -12.55 -7.36 -4.47
CA GLY A 65 -12.66 -8.48 -3.55
C GLY A 65 -12.16 -9.82 -4.10
N SER A 66 -11.81 -9.90 -5.36
CA SER A 66 -11.32 -11.13 -5.97
C SER A 66 -10.07 -10.85 -6.76
N GLY A 67 -9.18 -11.81 -6.82
CA GLY A 67 -7.98 -11.72 -7.61
C GLY A 67 -6.77 -11.30 -6.81
N ASN A 68 -5.68 -11.13 -7.54
CA ASN A 68 -4.39 -10.88 -6.96
C ASN A 68 -4.09 -9.39 -7.01
N HIS A 69 -4.20 -8.73 -5.88
CA HIS A 69 -3.82 -7.34 -5.73
C HIS A 69 -2.67 -7.29 -4.72
N ALA A 70 -1.51 -6.88 -5.18
CA ALA A 70 -0.30 -6.95 -4.38
C ALA A 70 0.66 -5.82 -4.72
N PHE A 71 1.50 -5.48 -3.77
CA PHE A 71 2.54 -4.48 -3.94
C PHE A 71 3.85 -4.97 -3.33
N ALA A 72 4.95 -4.34 -3.71
CA ALA A 72 6.27 -4.62 -3.15
C ALA A 72 6.73 -3.45 -2.30
N ARG A 73 7.42 -3.76 -1.19
CA ARG A 73 8.06 -2.78 -0.33
C ARG A 73 9.56 -2.83 -0.56
N ILE A 74 10.15 -1.69 -0.88
CA ILE A 74 11.57 -1.60 -1.18
C ILE A 74 12.19 -0.58 -0.24
N HIS A 75 13.21 -1.00 0.53
CA HIS A 75 13.97 -0.09 1.39
C HIS A 75 14.87 0.80 0.52
N VAL A 76 14.92 2.07 0.85
CA VAL A 76 15.78 3.02 0.16
C VAL A 76 16.67 3.79 1.11
#